data_96f7064e13d186724c17894b4edf7904
#
_entry.id   96f7064e13d186724c17894b4edf7904
#
_cell.length_a   1.000
_cell.length_b   1.000
_cell.length_c   1.000
_cell.angle_alpha   90.00
_cell.angle_beta   90.00
_cell.angle_gamma   90.00
#
_symmetry.space_group_name_H-M   'P 1'
#
loop_
_entity.id
_entity.type
_entity.pdbx_description
1 polymer ?
#
loop_
_entity_poly.entity_id
_entity_poly.type
_entity_poly.pdbx_seq_one_letter_code
_entity_poly.pdbx_strand_id
1 'polypeptide(L)'
;MHAHLVGSIGLDTVDEVFRTVGEMLGPYLRRVPDGEVGGRKLWISWQYPLLRASVYLRPDPSGAIRPTNRFPLLTLAEGVAPSEVRFGELGYAREARASYLDFVAAREAGTLPKGIRFQVCLPTPFAVVSSVVVPAALPAVEAAYERAMIAEVAALARQIPHRDLCIQWDVCNEMVVWDSQASDAVPAGVPREELIARMQRLCATVPVDVELGLHLCYGDFGARHFVEPKDAAKMVEFANALTRASQHKLAYIHMPVPIERSDDAFHKPLADLALGNDTELFLGLVHAKDGVAGTKARVAAARRYAPEFGIATECGMARARSEQTVRTLLKIHADICAGP
;
A
#
# COMPACT_ATOMS: atom_id res chain seq x y z
N MET A 1 -14.28 -6.35 -16.14
CA MET A 1 -13.43 -6.52 -14.91
C MET A 1 -12.87 -5.16 -14.54
N HIS A 2 -12.68 -4.85 -13.27
CA HIS A 2 -12.07 -3.58 -12.85
C HIS A 2 -10.56 -3.75 -12.61
N ALA A 3 -9.82 -2.67 -12.84
CA ALA A 3 -8.42 -2.56 -12.49
C ALA A 3 -8.25 -1.75 -11.21
N HIS A 4 -7.20 -2.07 -10.44
CA HIS A 4 -6.75 -1.31 -9.28
C HIS A 4 -5.29 -0.95 -9.44
N LEU A 5 -4.96 0.30 -9.16
CA LEU A 5 -3.59 0.81 -9.10
C LEU A 5 -3.18 0.95 -7.64
N VAL A 6 -2.15 0.21 -7.26
CA VAL A 6 -1.78 0.02 -5.84
C VAL A 6 -1.27 1.31 -5.19
N GLY A 7 -0.60 2.19 -5.94
CA GLY A 7 -0.07 3.45 -5.41
C GLY A 7 0.95 4.05 -6.36
N SER A 8 2.22 3.73 -6.18
CA SER A 8 3.29 4.34 -6.98
C SER A 8 3.22 3.90 -8.46
N ILE A 9 3.35 4.89 -9.36
CA ILE A 9 3.40 4.71 -10.81
C ILE A 9 4.67 5.40 -11.30
N GLY A 10 5.54 4.66 -11.96
CA GLY A 10 6.88 5.12 -12.31
C GLY A 10 6.94 6.16 -13.45
N LEU A 11 6.06 7.14 -13.42
CA LEU A 11 6.04 8.31 -14.30
C LEU A 11 6.59 9.54 -13.54
N ASP A 12 6.87 10.65 -14.25
CA ASP A 12 7.62 11.74 -13.65
C ASP A 12 6.76 12.79 -12.95
N THR A 13 5.54 13.02 -13.42
CA THR A 13 4.64 14.04 -12.86
C THR A 13 3.24 13.48 -12.62
N VAL A 14 2.50 14.11 -11.69
CA VAL A 14 1.11 13.77 -11.37
C VAL A 14 0.21 13.95 -12.60
N ASP A 15 0.41 15.03 -13.37
CA ASP A 15 -0.33 15.26 -14.62
C ASP A 15 -0.12 14.12 -15.63
N GLU A 16 1.14 13.69 -15.81
CA GLU A 16 1.45 12.56 -16.69
C GLU A 16 0.79 11.26 -16.21
N VAL A 17 0.76 11.03 -14.88
CA VAL A 17 0.06 9.88 -14.29
C VAL A 17 -1.41 9.92 -14.65
N PHE A 18 -2.11 11.01 -14.36
CA PHE A 18 -3.54 11.11 -14.59
C PHE A 18 -3.90 11.02 -16.08
N ARG A 19 -3.11 11.66 -16.95
CA ARG A 19 -3.30 11.59 -18.40
C ARG A 19 -3.10 10.16 -18.91
N THR A 20 -1.96 9.53 -18.61
CA THR A 20 -1.65 8.18 -19.09
C THR A 20 -2.63 7.15 -18.57
N VAL A 21 -2.97 7.21 -17.28
CA VAL A 21 -3.90 6.29 -16.64
C VAL A 21 -5.33 6.53 -17.14
N GLY A 22 -5.75 7.78 -17.29
CA GLY A 22 -7.06 8.14 -17.81
C GLY A 22 -7.30 7.63 -19.22
N GLU A 23 -6.31 7.83 -20.11
CA GLU A 23 -6.35 7.37 -21.50
C GLU A 23 -6.38 5.83 -21.61
N MET A 24 -5.59 5.13 -20.79
CA MET A 24 -5.43 3.68 -20.91
C MET A 24 -6.45 2.89 -20.10
N LEU A 25 -6.83 3.36 -18.92
CA LEU A 25 -7.59 2.59 -17.94
C LEU A 25 -8.85 3.28 -17.42
N GLY A 26 -9.10 4.54 -17.77
CA GLY A 26 -10.20 5.33 -17.21
C GLY A 26 -11.53 4.57 -17.05
N PRO A 27 -12.03 3.86 -18.08
CA PRO A 27 -13.30 3.11 -18.00
C PRO A 27 -13.31 1.95 -16.99
N TYR A 28 -12.13 1.48 -16.58
CA TYR A 28 -11.97 0.30 -15.72
C TYR A 28 -11.61 0.63 -14.27
N LEU A 29 -11.38 1.93 -13.96
CA LEU A 29 -10.97 2.38 -12.65
C LEU A 29 -12.14 2.97 -11.85
N ARG A 30 -12.16 2.67 -10.57
CA ARG A 30 -13.01 3.36 -9.58
C ARG A 30 -12.23 4.39 -8.78
N ARG A 31 -10.90 4.21 -8.68
CA ARG A 31 -9.97 5.02 -7.89
C ARG A 31 -8.68 5.21 -8.67
N VAL A 32 -8.02 6.35 -8.47
CA VAL A 32 -6.72 6.62 -9.10
C VAL A 32 -5.78 7.27 -8.08
N PRO A 33 -4.59 6.70 -7.83
CA PRO A 33 -3.55 7.35 -7.04
C PRO A 33 -2.80 8.40 -7.87
N ASP A 34 -2.09 9.30 -7.18
CA ASP A 34 -1.23 10.31 -7.82
C ASP A 34 0.11 9.75 -8.34
N GLY A 35 0.31 8.45 -8.21
CA GLY A 35 1.51 7.75 -8.65
C GLY A 35 2.72 7.90 -7.74
N GLU A 36 2.58 8.58 -6.59
CA GLU A 36 3.68 8.80 -5.62
C GLU A 36 4.96 9.31 -6.30
N VAL A 37 4.83 10.31 -7.16
CA VAL A 37 5.92 10.82 -8.00
C VAL A 37 7.06 11.44 -7.19
N GLY A 38 8.21 11.67 -7.84
CA GLY A 38 9.37 12.31 -7.26
C GLY A 38 9.99 11.48 -6.13
N GLY A 39 10.27 12.10 -4.99
CA GLY A 39 10.89 11.45 -3.83
C GLY A 39 10.06 10.33 -3.22
N ARG A 40 8.74 10.34 -3.43
CA ARG A 40 7.80 9.34 -2.91
C ARG A 40 7.84 8.01 -3.68
N LYS A 41 8.46 7.94 -4.87
CA LYS A 41 8.61 6.69 -5.67
C LYS A 41 9.21 5.52 -4.89
N LEU A 42 9.97 5.80 -3.83
CA LEU A 42 10.60 4.80 -2.98
C LEU A 42 9.79 4.47 -1.72
N TRP A 43 8.47 4.64 -1.78
CA TRP A 43 7.51 4.32 -0.73
C TRP A 43 7.84 5.02 0.60
N ILE A 44 8.36 4.32 1.63
CA ILE A 44 8.66 4.89 2.95
C ILE A 44 10.03 5.61 3.03
N SER A 45 10.90 5.42 2.05
CA SER A 45 12.30 5.90 2.14
C SER A 45 12.40 7.44 2.22
N TRP A 46 11.43 8.17 1.68
CA TRP A 46 11.39 9.62 1.77
C TRP A 46 11.08 10.16 3.18
N GLN A 47 10.63 9.28 4.09
CA GLN A 47 10.43 9.62 5.50
C GLN A 47 11.74 9.59 6.31
N TYR A 48 12.77 8.90 5.81
CA TYR A 48 14.03 8.82 6.53
C TYR A 48 14.68 10.19 6.80
N PRO A 49 14.78 11.13 5.86
CA PRO A 49 15.31 12.48 6.13
C PRO A 49 14.53 13.21 7.23
N LEU A 50 13.20 13.09 7.28
CA LEU A 50 12.35 13.68 8.32
C LEU A 50 12.70 13.10 9.70
N LEU A 51 12.73 11.78 9.80
CA LEU A 51 13.08 11.10 11.05
C LEU A 51 14.52 11.41 11.46
N ARG A 52 15.45 11.42 10.52
CA ARG A 52 16.87 11.71 10.74
C ARG A 52 17.14 13.15 11.21
N ALA A 53 16.33 14.10 10.74
CA ALA A 53 16.41 15.50 11.14
C ALA A 53 15.74 15.81 12.48
N SER A 54 15.00 14.85 13.05
CA SER A 54 14.34 15.01 14.35
C SER A 54 15.36 15.15 15.47
N VAL A 55 15.13 16.07 16.38
CA VAL A 55 15.96 16.25 17.59
C VAL A 55 15.87 15.07 18.55
N TYR A 56 14.89 14.22 18.42
CA TYR A 56 14.66 13.06 19.28
C TYR A 56 15.43 11.81 18.84
N LEU A 57 15.96 11.80 17.61
CA LEU A 57 16.58 10.62 17.02
C LEU A 57 18.01 10.92 16.55
N ARG A 58 18.85 9.88 16.59
CA ARG A 58 20.20 9.89 16.03
C ARG A 58 20.49 8.56 15.32
N PRO A 59 21.48 8.50 14.41
CA PRO A 59 21.97 7.22 13.91
C PRO A 59 22.40 6.32 15.06
N ASP A 60 22.04 5.04 14.95
CA ASP A 60 22.50 4.04 15.91
C ASP A 60 24.02 3.88 15.82
N PRO A 61 24.77 3.90 16.95
CA PRO A 61 26.22 3.80 16.94
C PRO A 61 26.78 2.51 16.30
N SER A 62 25.99 1.43 16.25
CA SER A 62 26.41 0.19 15.59
C SER A 62 26.52 0.33 14.06
N GLY A 63 25.93 1.36 13.46
CA GLY A 63 25.85 1.52 12.02
C GLY A 63 25.01 0.45 11.32
N ALA A 64 24.19 -0.30 12.06
CA ALA A 64 23.37 -1.37 11.49
C ALA A 64 22.42 -0.85 10.40
N ILE A 65 22.30 -1.61 9.34
CA ILE A 65 21.43 -1.35 8.19
C ILE A 65 20.61 -2.62 7.96
N ARG A 66 19.28 -2.49 7.76
CA ARG A 66 18.48 -3.65 7.36
C ARG A 66 18.69 -3.96 5.87
N PRO A 67 18.60 -5.22 5.44
CA PRO A 67 18.76 -5.62 4.04
C PRO A 67 17.81 -4.90 3.07
N THR A 68 16.61 -4.53 3.55
CA THR A 68 15.56 -3.86 2.79
C THR A 68 15.60 -2.32 2.91
N ASN A 69 16.62 -1.79 3.59
CA ASN A 69 16.82 -0.36 3.77
C ASN A 69 18.28 0.01 3.48
N ARG A 70 18.50 1.17 2.88
CA ARG A 70 19.86 1.68 2.56
C ARG A 70 20.38 2.65 3.59
N PHE A 71 19.63 2.89 4.65
CA PHE A 71 19.96 3.90 5.67
C PHE A 71 20.35 3.25 6.99
N PRO A 72 21.30 3.83 7.74
CA PRO A 72 21.58 3.42 9.11
C PRO A 72 20.33 3.48 9.97
N LEU A 73 20.17 2.52 10.86
CA LEU A 73 19.07 2.54 11.83
C LEU A 73 19.19 3.75 12.75
N LEU A 74 18.06 4.23 13.22
CA LEU A 74 17.94 5.33 14.17
C LEU A 74 17.65 4.80 15.58
N THR A 75 18.18 5.48 16.56
CA THR A 75 17.88 5.27 18.00
C THR A 75 17.50 6.59 18.66
N LEU A 76 17.03 6.56 19.90
CA LEU A 76 16.78 7.79 20.64
C LEU A 76 18.07 8.59 20.82
N ALA A 77 17.96 9.92 20.72
CA ALA A 77 19.07 10.80 21.05
C ALA A 77 19.39 10.73 22.56
N GLU A 78 20.63 11.06 22.92
CA GLU A 78 21.06 11.02 24.31
C GLU A 78 20.24 11.96 25.18
N GLY A 79 19.81 11.47 26.35
CA GLY A 79 19.00 12.24 27.29
C GLY A 79 17.51 12.36 26.93
N VAL A 80 17.09 11.86 25.77
CA VAL A 80 15.67 11.90 25.35
C VAL A 80 14.89 10.78 26.04
N ALA A 81 13.87 11.15 26.80
CA ALA A 81 12.93 10.17 27.36
C ALA A 81 11.95 9.68 26.28
N PRO A 82 11.53 8.38 26.29
CA PRO A 82 10.55 7.83 25.36
C PRO A 82 9.26 8.66 25.21
N SER A 83 8.79 9.26 26.30
CA SER A 83 7.58 10.09 26.34
C SER A 83 7.73 11.47 25.68
N GLU A 84 8.94 11.92 25.41
CA GLU A 84 9.21 13.21 24.79
C GLU A 84 9.14 13.14 23.26
N VAL A 85 9.24 11.94 22.69
CA VAL A 85 9.26 11.76 21.23
C VAL A 85 7.95 12.24 20.62
N ARG A 86 8.07 13.14 19.65
CA ARG A 86 6.94 13.67 18.87
C ARG A 86 7.41 14.08 17.49
N PHE A 87 6.50 14.00 16.55
CA PHE A 87 6.70 14.46 15.19
C PHE A 87 5.63 15.49 14.84
N GLY A 88 5.98 16.45 14.01
CA GLY A 88 5.05 17.39 13.40
C GLY A 88 4.42 16.78 12.14
N GLU A 89 4.25 17.62 11.13
CA GLU A 89 3.76 17.20 9.82
C GLU A 89 4.70 16.16 9.19
N LEU A 90 4.13 15.04 8.73
CA LEU A 90 4.86 13.99 8.02
C LEU A 90 4.94 14.27 6.51
N GLY A 91 4.03 15.12 6.01
CA GLY A 91 4.00 15.57 4.63
C GLY A 91 3.02 14.83 3.72
N TYR A 92 2.38 13.77 4.15
CA TYR A 92 1.44 13.00 3.31
C TYR A 92 0.24 13.84 2.89
N ALA A 93 -0.37 14.57 3.83
CA ALA A 93 -1.52 15.42 3.53
C ALA A 93 -1.16 16.60 2.61
N ARG A 94 0.01 17.18 2.78
CA ARG A 94 0.50 18.26 1.92
C ARG A 94 0.66 17.79 0.48
N GLU A 95 1.36 16.67 0.28
CA GLU A 95 1.57 16.09 -1.04
C GLU A 95 0.25 15.69 -1.71
N ALA A 96 -0.62 15.00 -0.96
CA ALA A 96 -1.92 14.60 -1.47
C ALA A 96 -2.82 15.79 -1.82
N ARG A 97 -2.78 16.87 -1.04
CA ARG A 97 -3.53 18.10 -1.36
C ARG A 97 -3.05 18.73 -2.66
N ALA A 98 -1.73 18.80 -2.89
CA ALA A 98 -1.19 19.31 -4.14
C ALA A 98 -1.67 18.46 -5.32
N SER A 99 -1.51 17.14 -5.24
CA SER A 99 -1.96 16.19 -6.26
C SER A 99 -3.48 16.20 -6.48
N TYR A 100 -4.27 16.51 -5.44
CA TYR A 100 -5.72 16.61 -5.57
C TYR A 100 -6.16 17.78 -6.46
N LEU A 101 -5.41 18.88 -6.50
CA LEU A 101 -5.68 20.00 -7.42
C LEU A 101 -5.51 19.55 -8.88
N ASP A 102 -4.45 18.79 -9.16
CA ASP A 102 -4.21 18.22 -10.48
C ASP A 102 -5.29 17.17 -10.84
N PHE A 103 -5.72 16.36 -9.85
CA PHE A 103 -6.83 15.41 -10.03
C PHE A 103 -8.14 16.10 -10.41
N VAL A 104 -8.49 17.22 -9.76
CA VAL A 104 -9.70 17.99 -10.09
C VAL A 104 -9.60 18.54 -11.50
N ALA A 105 -8.47 19.14 -11.86
CA ALA A 105 -8.22 19.67 -13.20
C ALA A 105 -8.32 18.58 -14.28
N ALA A 106 -7.72 17.40 -14.05
CA ALA A 106 -7.79 16.27 -14.98
C ALA A 106 -9.23 15.73 -15.15
N ARG A 107 -10.03 15.70 -14.07
CA ARG A 107 -11.43 15.29 -14.09
C ARG A 107 -12.31 16.31 -14.81
N GLU A 108 -12.09 17.61 -14.61
CA GLU A 108 -12.79 18.69 -15.28
C GLU A 108 -12.47 18.74 -16.78
N ALA A 109 -11.23 18.47 -17.15
CA ALA A 109 -10.80 18.35 -18.55
C ALA A 109 -11.34 17.07 -19.25
N GLY A 110 -11.96 16.14 -18.50
CA GLY A 110 -12.46 14.87 -19.03
C GLY A 110 -11.36 13.82 -19.25
N THR A 111 -10.15 14.07 -18.80
CA THR A 111 -9.02 13.12 -18.82
C THR A 111 -9.29 11.94 -17.89
N LEU A 112 -9.89 12.22 -16.74
CA LEU A 112 -10.36 11.21 -15.80
C LEU A 112 -11.88 11.11 -15.79
N PRO A 113 -12.46 9.91 -15.57
CA PRO A 113 -13.91 9.73 -15.44
C PRO A 113 -14.50 10.56 -14.30
N LYS A 114 -15.72 11.10 -14.49
CA LYS A 114 -16.39 11.96 -13.47
C LYS A 114 -16.63 11.28 -12.13
N GLY A 115 -16.84 9.95 -12.11
CA GLY A 115 -17.16 9.19 -10.91
C GLY A 115 -15.94 8.57 -10.21
N ILE A 116 -14.72 8.80 -10.72
CA ILE A 116 -13.50 8.25 -10.13
C ILE A 116 -13.16 8.98 -8.82
N ARG A 117 -12.60 8.24 -7.84
CA ARG A 117 -12.09 8.82 -6.59
C ARG A 117 -10.58 9.00 -6.63
N PHE A 118 -10.11 10.01 -5.91
CA PHE A 118 -8.70 10.22 -5.64
C PHE A 118 -8.24 9.29 -4.52
N GLN A 119 -7.27 8.44 -4.81
CA GLN A 119 -6.72 7.46 -3.87
C GLN A 119 -5.44 7.99 -3.24
N VAL A 120 -5.41 8.03 -1.91
CA VAL A 120 -4.21 8.37 -1.13
C VAL A 120 -3.71 7.10 -0.45
N CYS A 121 -2.51 6.66 -0.81
CA CYS A 121 -1.86 5.49 -0.25
C CYS A 121 -0.97 5.91 0.91
N LEU A 122 -1.18 5.30 2.08
CA LEU A 122 -0.47 5.61 3.32
C LEU A 122 0.18 4.33 3.86
N PRO A 123 1.49 4.33 4.12
CA PRO A 123 2.11 3.24 4.85
C PRO A 123 1.63 3.24 6.29
N THR A 124 1.54 2.07 6.90
CA THR A 124 1.30 2.01 8.34
C THR A 124 2.47 2.61 9.12
N PRO A 125 2.24 3.22 10.29
CA PRO A 125 3.31 3.67 11.19
C PRO A 125 4.34 2.59 11.49
N PHE A 126 3.87 1.36 11.74
CA PHE A 126 4.74 0.21 11.99
C PHE A 126 5.65 -0.09 10.78
N ALA A 127 5.14 -0.06 9.55
CA ALA A 127 5.95 -0.30 8.36
C ALA A 127 7.09 0.73 8.23
N VAL A 128 6.81 2.01 8.46
CA VAL A 128 7.82 3.07 8.41
C VAL A 128 8.86 2.90 9.51
N VAL A 129 8.39 2.87 10.76
CA VAL A 129 9.28 2.97 11.93
C VAL A 129 10.10 1.69 12.09
N SER A 130 9.50 0.50 11.96
CA SER A 130 10.22 -0.76 12.11
C SER A 130 11.29 -0.99 11.03
N SER A 131 11.18 -0.31 9.90
CA SER A 131 12.17 -0.39 8.82
C SER A 131 13.44 0.42 9.11
N VAL A 132 13.37 1.47 9.94
CA VAL A 132 14.47 2.44 10.11
C VAL A 132 14.88 2.69 11.55
N VAL A 133 14.22 2.09 12.54
CA VAL A 133 14.49 2.29 13.98
C VAL A 133 14.94 0.99 14.63
N VAL A 134 15.88 1.07 15.58
CA VAL A 134 16.32 -0.09 16.36
C VAL A 134 15.19 -0.65 17.22
N PRO A 135 15.15 -1.96 17.50
CA PRO A 135 14.06 -2.57 18.28
C PRO A 135 13.82 -1.91 19.64
N ALA A 136 14.87 -1.49 20.35
CA ALA A 136 14.76 -0.87 21.66
C ALA A 136 14.04 0.49 21.66
N ALA A 137 14.11 1.24 20.56
CA ALA A 137 13.45 2.54 20.41
C ALA A 137 12.07 2.45 19.72
N LEU A 138 11.78 1.29 19.11
CA LEU A 138 10.58 1.10 18.27
C LEU A 138 9.27 1.49 18.98
N PRO A 139 8.96 1.06 20.21
CA PRO A 139 7.67 1.38 20.84
C PRO A 139 7.43 2.88 21.01
N ALA A 140 8.45 3.64 21.43
CA ALA A 140 8.34 5.08 21.63
C ALA A 140 8.18 5.85 20.31
N VAL A 141 8.99 5.49 19.32
CA VAL A 141 9.00 6.15 18.01
C VAL A 141 7.74 5.82 17.23
N GLU A 142 7.27 4.56 17.27
CA GLU A 142 6.02 4.12 16.62
C GLU A 142 4.82 4.86 17.19
N ALA A 143 4.67 4.92 18.52
CA ALA A 143 3.57 5.63 19.16
C ALA A 143 3.53 7.13 18.80
N ALA A 144 4.71 7.77 18.69
CA ALA A 144 4.80 9.17 18.27
C ALA A 144 4.47 9.34 16.76
N TYR A 145 4.95 8.44 15.92
CA TYR A 145 4.71 8.47 14.49
C TYR A 145 3.23 8.15 14.17
N GLU A 146 2.61 7.21 14.91
CA GLU A 146 1.16 6.92 14.78
C GLU A 146 0.31 8.17 15.09
N ARG A 147 0.63 8.91 16.15
CA ARG A 147 -0.08 10.17 16.43
C ARG A 147 0.05 11.20 15.30
N ALA A 148 1.25 11.32 14.72
CA ALA A 148 1.46 12.23 13.59
C ALA A 148 0.72 11.74 12.34
N MET A 149 0.69 10.43 12.05
CA MET A 149 -0.04 9.85 10.93
C MET A 149 -1.57 10.04 11.08
N ILE A 150 -2.10 9.91 12.29
CA ILE A 150 -3.51 10.22 12.59
C ILE A 150 -3.82 11.70 12.27
N ALA A 151 -2.89 12.60 12.57
CA ALA A 151 -3.05 14.01 12.23
C ALA A 151 -3.01 14.25 10.71
N GLU A 152 -2.19 13.50 9.95
CA GLU A 152 -2.19 13.52 8.47
C GLU A 152 -3.55 13.05 7.92
N VAL A 153 -4.11 11.92 8.41
CA VAL A 153 -5.44 11.43 8.01
C VAL A 153 -6.52 12.48 8.29
N ALA A 154 -6.49 13.09 9.47
CA ALA A 154 -7.43 14.16 9.81
C ALA A 154 -7.26 15.39 8.91
N ALA A 155 -6.04 15.71 8.48
CA ALA A 155 -5.78 16.81 7.54
C ALA A 155 -6.30 16.47 6.12
N LEU A 156 -6.10 15.25 5.63
CA LEU A 156 -6.67 14.77 4.38
C LEU A 156 -8.20 14.91 4.36
N ALA A 157 -8.86 14.40 5.39
CA ALA A 157 -10.32 14.45 5.50
C ALA A 157 -10.88 15.89 5.55
N ARG A 158 -10.14 16.84 6.14
CA ARG A 158 -10.55 18.25 6.13
C ARG A 158 -10.32 18.96 4.80
N GLN A 159 -9.33 18.52 4.00
CA GLN A 159 -8.84 19.26 2.83
C GLN A 159 -9.37 18.70 1.51
N ILE A 160 -9.79 17.46 1.49
CA ILE A 160 -10.31 16.77 0.30
C ILE A 160 -11.75 16.35 0.57
N PRO A 161 -12.71 16.67 -0.33
CA PRO A 161 -14.09 16.23 -0.16
C PRO A 161 -14.20 14.71 0.00
N HIS A 162 -14.91 14.23 1.02
CA HIS A 162 -15.00 12.80 1.34
C HIS A 162 -15.55 11.96 0.17
N ARG A 163 -16.46 12.51 -0.63
CA ARG A 163 -16.98 11.85 -1.84
C ARG A 163 -15.91 11.59 -2.91
N ASP A 164 -14.82 12.35 -2.88
CA ASP A 164 -13.71 12.23 -3.84
C ASP A 164 -12.53 11.46 -3.27
N LEU A 165 -12.48 11.24 -1.95
CA LEU A 165 -11.35 10.65 -1.25
C LEU A 165 -11.52 9.15 -1.05
N CYS A 166 -10.45 8.42 -1.31
CA CYS A 166 -10.24 7.05 -0.86
C CYS A 166 -8.88 6.98 -0.14
N ILE A 167 -8.84 6.43 1.06
CA ILE A 167 -7.60 6.18 1.80
C ILE A 167 -7.28 4.69 1.69
N GLN A 168 -6.05 4.36 1.33
CA GLN A 168 -5.53 3.00 1.34
C GLN A 168 -4.44 2.89 2.40
N TRP A 169 -4.54 1.90 3.29
CA TRP A 169 -3.41 1.51 4.12
C TRP A 169 -2.58 0.44 3.43
N ASP A 170 -1.27 0.70 3.33
CA ASP A 170 -0.29 -0.27 2.83
C ASP A 170 0.20 -1.14 3.99
N VAL A 171 -0.37 -2.31 4.12
CA VAL A 171 -0.17 -3.27 5.22
C VAL A 171 0.94 -4.24 4.83
N CYS A 172 2.19 -3.81 4.94
CA CYS A 172 3.35 -4.56 4.46
C CYS A 172 4.04 -5.34 5.60
N ASN A 173 4.66 -4.64 6.53
CA ASN A 173 5.45 -5.29 7.58
C ASN A 173 4.56 -6.14 8.50
N GLU A 174 3.31 -5.71 8.72
CA GLU A 174 2.31 -6.49 9.46
C GLU A 174 1.99 -7.81 8.74
N MET A 175 1.85 -7.80 7.41
CA MET A 175 1.58 -9.02 6.64
C MET A 175 2.76 -10.00 6.73
N VAL A 176 3.98 -9.51 6.59
CA VAL A 176 5.20 -10.33 6.73
C VAL A 176 5.29 -10.96 8.13
N VAL A 177 5.02 -10.17 9.18
CA VAL A 177 5.01 -10.67 10.57
C VAL A 177 3.85 -11.67 10.78
N TRP A 178 2.68 -11.40 10.21
CA TRP A 178 1.52 -12.29 10.30
C TRP A 178 1.79 -13.67 9.69
N ASP A 179 2.50 -13.71 8.57
CA ASP A 179 2.89 -14.97 7.92
C ASP A 179 3.90 -15.76 8.76
N SER A 180 4.56 -15.13 9.74
CA SER A 180 5.52 -15.76 10.67
C SER A 180 6.71 -16.43 9.99
N GLN A 181 7.02 -16.07 8.75
CA GLN A 181 8.24 -16.50 8.10
C GLN A 181 9.43 -15.68 8.59
N ALA A 182 10.58 -16.31 8.74
CA ALA A 182 11.80 -15.61 9.11
C ALA A 182 12.17 -14.57 8.04
N SER A 183 12.35 -13.33 8.46
CA SER A 183 12.76 -12.24 7.58
C SER A 183 13.59 -11.23 8.37
N ASP A 184 14.76 -10.86 7.85
CA ASP A 184 15.58 -9.77 8.39
C ASP A 184 15.00 -8.38 8.07
N ALA A 185 13.95 -8.35 7.25
CA ALA A 185 13.30 -7.11 6.82
C ALA A 185 12.46 -6.45 7.92
N VAL A 186 11.88 -7.26 8.79
CA VAL A 186 10.91 -6.81 9.81
C VAL A 186 11.25 -7.39 11.19
N PRO A 187 10.84 -6.73 12.30
CA PRO A 187 10.99 -7.27 13.64
C PRO A 187 10.22 -8.59 13.81
N ALA A 188 10.83 -9.56 14.46
CA ALA A 188 10.16 -10.80 14.84
C ALA A 188 9.38 -10.64 16.16
N GLY A 189 8.40 -11.55 16.38
CA GLY A 189 7.79 -11.73 17.70
C GLY A 189 6.68 -10.74 18.06
N VAL A 190 6.15 -9.96 17.13
CA VAL A 190 4.96 -9.14 17.38
C VAL A 190 3.72 -10.03 17.45
N PRO A 191 2.93 -10.00 18.55
CA PRO A 191 1.71 -10.79 18.67
C PRO A 191 0.67 -10.42 17.60
N ARG A 192 -0.08 -11.40 17.11
CA ARG A 192 -1.12 -11.18 16.08
C ARG A 192 -2.21 -10.23 16.55
N GLU A 193 -2.59 -10.33 17.81
CA GLU A 193 -3.60 -9.45 18.43
C GLU A 193 -3.16 -8.00 18.39
N GLU A 194 -1.86 -7.74 18.54
CA GLU A 194 -1.30 -6.40 18.46
C GLU A 194 -1.30 -5.87 17.03
N LEU A 195 -1.02 -6.72 16.03
CA LEU A 195 -1.14 -6.33 14.61
C LEU A 195 -2.59 -5.94 14.28
N ILE A 196 -3.56 -6.71 14.74
CA ILE A 196 -4.99 -6.38 14.56
C ILE A 196 -5.34 -5.07 15.28
N ALA A 197 -4.90 -4.89 16.52
CA ALA A 197 -5.18 -3.68 17.30
C ALA A 197 -4.61 -2.41 16.63
N ARG A 198 -3.41 -2.49 16.04
CA ARG A 198 -2.83 -1.40 15.23
C ARG A 198 -3.75 -1.04 14.07
N MET A 199 -4.15 -2.03 13.29
CA MET A 199 -5.02 -1.80 12.14
C MET A 199 -6.40 -1.27 12.54
N GLN A 200 -6.98 -1.76 13.65
CA GLN A 200 -8.23 -1.21 14.19
C GLN A 200 -8.12 0.28 14.49
N ARG A 201 -7.05 0.71 15.19
CA ARG A 201 -6.83 2.14 15.48
C ARG A 201 -6.70 2.96 14.21
N LEU A 202 -5.91 2.50 13.23
CA LEU A 202 -5.72 3.21 11.96
C LEU A 202 -7.01 3.30 11.16
N CYS A 203 -7.75 2.22 11.00
CA CYS A 203 -9.03 2.21 10.29
C CYS A 203 -10.06 3.13 10.96
N ALA A 204 -10.10 3.17 12.29
CA ALA A 204 -11.01 4.01 13.06
C ALA A 204 -10.74 5.53 12.91
N THR A 205 -9.57 5.92 12.42
CA THR A 205 -9.26 7.36 12.17
C THR A 205 -9.84 7.90 10.88
N VAL A 206 -10.23 7.02 9.96
CA VAL A 206 -10.81 7.40 8.68
C VAL A 206 -12.30 7.70 8.87
N PRO A 207 -12.83 8.87 8.43
CA PRO A 207 -14.25 9.16 8.52
C PRO A 207 -15.11 8.11 7.78
N VAL A 208 -16.24 7.74 8.34
CA VAL A 208 -17.10 6.64 7.85
C VAL A 208 -17.64 6.81 6.43
N ASP A 209 -17.65 8.03 5.91
CA ASP A 209 -18.08 8.39 4.56
C ASP A 209 -16.91 8.58 3.57
N VAL A 210 -15.68 8.37 4.02
CA VAL A 210 -14.47 8.24 3.17
C VAL A 210 -14.26 6.77 2.82
N GLU A 211 -13.98 6.45 1.56
CA GLU A 211 -13.63 5.07 1.21
C GLU A 211 -12.32 4.64 1.84
N LEU A 212 -12.30 3.43 2.40
CA LEU A 212 -11.13 2.82 3.01
C LEU A 212 -10.79 1.50 2.33
N GLY A 213 -9.55 1.37 1.85
CA GLY A 213 -9.01 0.15 1.27
C GLY A 213 -7.77 -0.35 2.01
N LEU A 214 -7.46 -1.62 1.85
CA LEU A 214 -6.25 -2.24 2.38
C LEU A 214 -5.45 -2.89 1.24
N HIS A 215 -4.17 -2.60 1.17
CA HIS A 215 -3.20 -3.29 0.34
C HIS A 215 -2.36 -4.21 1.23
N LEU A 216 -2.61 -5.51 1.19
CA LEU A 216 -1.73 -6.50 1.82
C LEU A 216 -0.49 -6.68 0.95
N CYS A 217 0.69 -6.68 1.56
CA CYS A 217 1.94 -6.65 0.82
C CYS A 217 3.01 -7.52 1.50
N TYR A 218 3.83 -8.18 0.70
CA TYR A 218 5.02 -8.89 1.18
C TYR A 218 6.32 -8.12 0.93
N GLY A 219 6.22 -6.82 0.65
CA GLY A 219 7.33 -5.95 0.28
C GLY A 219 7.59 -5.93 -1.22
N ASP A 220 8.37 -4.94 -1.65
CA ASP A 220 8.80 -4.78 -3.05
C ASP A 220 10.13 -4.02 -3.09
N PHE A 221 11.17 -4.57 -2.48
CA PHE A 221 12.52 -4.01 -2.57
C PHE A 221 13.26 -4.61 -3.75
N GLY A 222 13.54 -3.78 -4.76
CA GLY A 222 14.16 -4.26 -5.99
C GLY A 222 13.25 -5.19 -6.82
N ALA A 223 11.94 -4.97 -6.79
CA ALA A 223 10.92 -5.80 -7.44
C ALA A 223 10.92 -7.26 -6.94
N ARG A 224 11.13 -7.44 -5.62
CA ARG A 224 11.10 -8.75 -4.95
C ARG A 224 10.40 -8.64 -3.61
N HIS A 225 9.64 -9.66 -3.24
CA HIS A 225 9.07 -9.79 -1.91
C HIS A 225 10.17 -9.96 -0.85
N PHE A 226 9.90 -9.53 0.39
CA PHE A 226 10.77 -9.84 1.55
C PHE A 226 10.65 -11.30 1.93
N VAL A 227 9.46 -11.85 1.73
CA VAL A 227 9.10 -13.24 1.95
C VAL A 227 8.15 -13.67 0.84
N GLU A 228 8.41 -14.80 0.19
CA GLU A 228 7.49 -15.33 -0.81
C GLU A 228 6.37 -16.12 -0.14
N PRO A 229 5.09 -15.75 -0.38
CA PRO A 229 3.97 -16.49 0.18
C PRO A 229 3.90 -17.90 -0.39
N LYS A 230 3.74 -18.88 0.49
CA LYS A 230 3.58 -20.29 0.07
C LYS A 230 2.28 -20.48 -0.74
N ASP A 231 1.21 -19.87 -0.27
CA ASP A 231 -0.13 -19.85 -0.85
C ASP A 231 -0.90 -18.62 -0.32
N ALA A 232 -2.17 -18.45 -0.71
CA ALA A 232 -3.00 -17.33 -0.27
C ALA A 232 -3.51 -17.45 1.19
N ALA A 233 -3.28 -18.57 1.90
CA ALA A 233 -3.94 -18.84 3.19
C ALA A 233 -3.65 -17.76 4.25
N LYS A 234 -2.41 -17.29 4.35
CA LYS A 234 -2.05 -16.26 5.34
C LYS A 234 -2.64 -14.89 5.03
N MET A 235 -2.74 -14.54 3.75
CA MET A 235 -3.42 -13.31 3.32
C MET A 235 -4.93 -13.40 3.61
N VAL A 236 -5.56 -14.55 3.32
CA VAL A 236 -6.97 -14.80 3.61
C VAL A 236 -7.24 -14.76 5.12
N GLU A 237 -6.42 -15.43 5.93
CA GLU A 237 -6.50 -15.41 7.38
C GLU A 237 -6.44 -13.97 7.92
N PHE A 238 -5.48 -13.18 7.46
CA PHE A 238 -5.30 -11.80 7.89
C PHE A 238 -6.43 -10.89 7.40
N ALA A 239 -6.81 -10.98 6.13
CA ALA A 239 -7.93 -10.21 5.57
C ALA A 239 -9.23 -10.47 6.32
N ASN A 240 -9.55 -11.73 6.62
CA ASN A 240 -10.71 -12.11 7.41
C ASN A 240 -10.65 -11.56 8.84
N ALA A 241 -9.47 -11.58 9.47
CA ALA A 241 -9.27 -11.00 10.80
C ALA A 241 -9.46 -9.49 10.79
N LEU A 242 -8.89 -8.78 9.80
CA LEU A 242 -9.04 -7.33 9.64
C LEU A 242 -10.49 -6.94 9.33
N THR A 243 -11.18 -7.68 8.46
CA THR A 243 -12.60 -7.43 8.13
C THR A 243 -13.49 -7.55 9.37
N ARG A 244 -13.26 -8.57 10.20
CA ARG A 244 -14.01 -8.74 11.47
C ARG A 244 -13.71 -7.68 12.51
N ALA A 245 -12.46 -7.20 12.54
CA ALA A 245 -11.99 -6.25 13.54
C ALA A 245 -12.30 -4.80 13.17
N SER A 246 -12.39 -4.47 11.88
CA SER A 246 -12.63 -3.11 11.41
C SER A 246 -14.05 -2.68 11.75
N GLN A 247 -14.17 -1.52 12.41
CA GLN A 247 -15.46 -0.83 12.59
C GLN A 247 -15.82 0.03 11.36
N HIS A 248 -14.84 0.28 10.49
CA HIS A 248 -15.02 0.98 9.23
C HIS A 248 -15.30 -0.04 8.12
N LYS A 249 -16.26 0.26 7.24
CA LYS A 249 -16.51 -0.53 6.04
C LYS A 249 -15.30 -0.50 5.12
N LEU A 250 -14.74 -1.65 4.80
CA LEU A 250 -13.67 -1.75 3.81
C LEU A 250 -14.28 -1.72 2.41
N ALA A 251 -13.86 -0.76 1.59
CA ALA A 251 -14.28 -0.68 0.20
C ALA A 251 -13.61 -1.74 -0.66
N TYR A 252 -12.36 -2.08 -0.34
CA TYR A 252 -11.64 -3.16 -1.01
C TYR A 252 -10.50 -3.72 -0.16
N ILE A 253 -10.08 -4.93 -0.54
CA ILE A 253 -8.81 -5.53 -0.12
C ILE A 253 -8.04 -5.95 -1.38
N HIS A 254 -6.76 -5.61 -1.41
CA HIS A 254 -5.83 -6.04 -2.45
C HIS A 254 -4.85 -7.07 -1.87
N MET A 255 -4.58 -8.15 -2.66
CA MET A 255 -3.64 -9.22 -2.31
C MET A 255 -2.68 -9.50 -3.47
N PRO A 256 -1.36 -9.57 -3.24
CA PRO A 256 -0.40 -9.94 -4.28
C PRO A 256 -0.51 -11.41 -4.67
N VAL A 257 -0.18 -11.71 -5.93
CA VAL A 257 -0.08 -13.07 -6.44
C VAL A 257 1.25 -13.20 -7.20
N PRO A 258 2.22 -14.01 -6.70
CA PRO A 258 3.50 -14.17 -7.35
C PRO A 258 3.37 -14.66 -8.79
N ILE A 259 4.27 -14.19 -9.66
CA ILE A 259 4.22 -14.46 -11.11
C ILE A 259 4.11 -15.94 -11.46
N GLU A 260 4.79 -16.81 -10.68
CA GLU A 260 4.85 -18.26 -10.92
C GLU A 260 3.55 -19.00 -10.50
N ARG A 261 2.61 -18.31 -9.86
CA ARG A 261 1.47 -18.92 -9.18
C ARG A 261 0.18 -18.88 -10.03
N SER A 262 0.12 -19.80 -10.97
CA SER A 262 -1.10 -20.10 -11.75
C SER A 262 -1.72 -21.45 -11.37
N ASP A 263 -1.25 -22.06 -10.28
CA ASP A 263 -1.67 -23.38 -9.78
C ASP A 263 -2.81 -23.27 -8.76
N ASP A 264 -3.60 -24.33 -8.65
CA ASP A 264 -4.72 -24.40 -7.72
C ASP A 264 -4.30 -24.33 -6.26
N ALA A 265 -3.13 -24.88 -5.91
CA ALA A 265 -2.67 -24.93 -4.54
C ALA A 265 -2.49 -23.53 -3.95
N PHE A 266 -2.04 -22.56 -4.76
CA PHE A 266 -1.92 -21.18 -4.34
C PHE A 266 -3.27 -20.51 -4.11
N HIS A 267 -4.21 -20.69 -5.04
CA HIS A 267 -5.47 -19.95 -5.06
C HIS A 267 -6.57 -20.58 -4.21
N LYS A 268 -6.49 -21.88 -3.91
CA LYS A 268 -7.53 -22.61 -3.17
C LYS A 268 -7.97 -21.93 -1.86
N PRO A 269 -7.09 -21.36 -1.03
CA PRO A 269 -7.50 -20.66 0.19
C PRO A 269 -8.41 -19.45 -0.04
N LEU A 270 -8.46 -18.88 -1.26
CA LEU A 270 -9.37 -17.77 -1.56
C LEU A 270 -10.85 -18.15 -1.39
N ALA A 271 -11.19 -19.44 -1.44
CA ALA A 271 -12.54 -19.94 -1.17
C ALA A 271 -13.00 -19.67 0.28
N ASP A 272 -12.06 -19.50 1.21
CA ASP A 272 -12.33 -19.21 2.62
C ASP A 272 -12.36 -17.71 2.94
N LEU A 273 -12.27 -16.85 1.91
CA LEU A 273 -12.27 -15.40 2.07
C LEU A 273 -13.68 -14.91 2.44
N ALA A 274 -13.80 -14.26 3.59
CA ALA A 274 -15.05 -13.77 4.15
C ALA A 274 -15.04 -12.24 4.25
N LEU A 275 -15.13 -11.57 3.11
CA LEU A 275 -15.25 -10.12 3.03
C LEU A 275 -16.69 -9.65 3.22
N GLY A 276 -16.87 -8.36 3.56
CA GLY A 276 -18.20 -7.74 3.55
C GLY A 276 -18.82 -7.76 2.16
N ASN A 277 -20.16 -7.82 2.08
CA ASN A 277 -20.89 -7.94 0.80
C ASN A 277 -20.54 -6.90 -0.26
N ASP A 278 -20.12 -5.71 0.17
CA ASP A 278 -19.74 -4.61 -0.73
C ASP A 278 -18.23 -4.37 -0.76
N THR A 279 -17.42 -5.27 -0.23
CA THR A 279 -15.95 -5.17 -0.25
C THR A 279 -15.42 -5.83 -1.50
N GLU A 280 -14.75 -5.06 -2.35
CA GLU A 280 -14.11 -5.56 -3.57
C GLU A 280 -12.83 -6.31 -3.24
N LEU A 281 -12.60 -7.44 -3.92
CA LEU A 281 -11.31 -8.11 -3.92
C LEU A 281 -10.53 -7.66 -5.15
N PHE A 282 -9.26 -7.27 -4.97
CA PHE A 282 -8.31 -7.09 -6.06
C PHE A 282 -7.14 -8.05 -5.89
N LEU A 283 -6.75 -8.72 -6.98
CA LEU A 283 -5.63 -9.66 -6.98
C LEU A 283 -4.50 -9.13 -7.87
N GLY A 284 -3.28 -9.20 -7.36
CA GLY A 284 -2.06 -8.73 -8.00
C GLY A 284 -1.58 -9.66 -9.10
N LEU A 285 -2.40 -9.91 -10.13
CA LEU A 285 -2.19 -10.92 -11.17
C LEU A 285 -1.37 -10.42 -12.36
N VAL A 286 -1.12 -9.10 -12.45
CA VAL A 286 -0.52 -8.48 -13.63
C VAL A 286 0.98 -8.36 -13.49
N HIS A 287 1.72 -9.03 -14.39
CA HIS A 287 3.17 -8.98 -14.46
C HIS A 287 3.65 -8.71 -15.88
N ALA A 288 4.71 -7.90 -16.02
CA ALA A 288 5.23 -7.53 -17.33
C ALA A 288 5.96 -8.68 -18.03
N LYS A 289 6.59 -9.59 -17.27
CA LYS A 289 7.47 -10.64 -17.80
C LYS A 289 6.73 -11.65 -18.67
N ASP A 290 5.51 -12.04 -18.29
CA ASP A 290 4.68 -13.03 -19.00
C ASP A 290 3.42 -12.42 -19.63
N GLY A 291 3.19 -11.14 -19.41
CA GLY A 291 2.21 -10.33 -20.12
C GLY A 291 0.77 -10.79 -19.99
N VAL A 292 0.01 -10.60 -21.05
CA VAL A 292 -1.43 -10.93 -21.12
C VAL A 292 -1.66 -12.43 -20.94
N ALA A 293 -0.81 -13.29 -21.51
CA ALA A 293 -0.99 -14.74 -21.45
C ALA A 293 -0.84 -15.27 -20.01
N GLY A 294 0.21 -14.89 -19.29
CA GLY A 294 0.40 -15.28 -17.91
C GLY A 294 -0.68 -14.70 -17.00
N THR A 295 -1.07 -13.43 -17.22
CA THR A 295 -2.17 -12.82 -16.48
C THR A 295 -3.49 -13.59 -16.67
N LYS A 296 -3.84 -13.98 -17.90
CA LYS A 296 -5.03 -14.80 -18.17
C LYS A 296 -4.98 -16.16 -17.47
N ALA A 297 -3.82 -16.80 -17.42
CA ALA A 297 -3.66 -18.07 -16.71
C ALA A 297 -3.92 -17.92 -15.20
N ARG A 298 -3.36 -16.89 -14.55
CA ARG A 298 -3.62 -16.58 -13.12
C ARG A 298 -5.07 -16.19 -12.88
N VAL A 299 -5.69 -15.39 -13.74
CA VAL A 299 -7.11 -15.06 -13.67
C VAL A 299 -7.98 -16.32 -13.72
N ALA A 300 -7.69 -17.25 -14.65
CA ALA A 300 -8.43 -18.51 -14.77
C ALA A 300 -8.26 -19.40 -13.52
N ALA A 301 -7.06 -19.43 -12.94
CA ALA A 301 -6.80 -20.16 -11.70
C ALA A 301 -7.57 -19.56 -10.50
N ALA A 302 -7.48 -18.24 -10.31
CA ALA A 302 -8.14 -17.55 -9.21
C ALA A 302 -9.68 -17.66 -9.28
N ARG A 303 -10.28 -17.59 -10.46
CA ARG A 303 -11.74 -17.67 -10.64
C ARG A 303 -12.38 -18.97 -10.16
N ARG A 304 -11.62 -20.03 -10.04
CA ARG A 304 -12.13 -21.30 -9.48
C ARG A 304 -12.45 -21.20 -8.00
N TYR A 305 -11.85 -20.26 -7.30
CA TYR A 305 -11.93 -20.12 -5.85
C TYR A 305 -12.47 -18.76 -5.39
N ALA A 306 -12.34 -17.73 -6.19
CA ALA A 306 -12.95 -16.41 -6.00
C ALA A 306 -13.65 -16.01 -7.31
N PRO A 307 -14.99 -16.07 -7.40
CA PRO A 307 -15.69 -15.84 -8.66
C PRO A 307 -15.65 -14.37 -9.13
N GLU A 308 -15.58 -13.44 -8.17
CA GLU A 308 -15.57 -12.00 -8.43
C GLU A 308 -14.34 -11.33 -7.84
N PHE A 309 -13.53 -10.72 -8.68
CA PHE A 309 -12.39 -9.88 -8.30
C PHE A 309 -11.99 -8.94 -9.44
N GLY A 310 -11.28 -7.88 -9.08
CA GLY A 310 -10.54 -7.04 -10.01
C GLY A 310 -9.06 -7.43 -10.08
N ILE A 311 -8.33 -6.82 -11.00
CA ILE A 311 -6.90 -7.09 -11.21
C ILE A 311 -6.03 -5.90 -10.82
N ALA A 312 -4.81 -6.20 -10.40
CA ALA A 312 -3.76 -5.24 -10.06
C ALA A 312 -2.38 -5.84 -10.37
N THR A 313 -1.33 -5.03 -10.22
CA THR A 313 0.04 -5.53 -9.98
C THR A 313 0.19 -5.98 -8.54
N GLU A 314 1.21 -6.76 -8.20
CA GLU A 314 1.47 -7.21 -6.82
C GLU A 314 1.68 -6.05 -5.83
N CYS A 315 2.32 -4.99 -6.30
CA CYS A 315 2.63 -3.79 -5.53
C CYS A 315 2.68 -2.57 -6.47
N GLY A 316 3.07 -1.41 -5.97
CA GLY A 316 3.26 -0.22 -6.79
C GLY A 316 4.28 -0.43 -7.92
N MET A 317 4.18 0.36 -8.99
CA MET A 317 4.92 0.16 -10.24
C MET A 317 6.19 1.01 -10.36
N ALA A 318 6.52 1.87 -9.40
CA ALA A 318 7.63 2.81 -9.56
C ALA A 318 9.01 2.21 -9.23
N ARG A 319 9.08 1.21 -8.35
CA ARG A 319 10.37 0.68 -7.87
C ARG A 319 10.96 -0.33 -8.84
N ALA A 320 12.26 -0.14 -9.17
CA ALA A 320 13.04 -1.05 -10.02
C ALA A 320 12.40 -1.38 -11.38
N ARG A 321 11.49 -0.52 -11.88
CA ARG A 321 10.85 -0.67 -13.18
C ARG A 321 11.10 0.57 -14.03
N SER A 322 11.37 0.38 -15.31
CA SER A 322 11.46 1.46 -16.29
C SER A 322 10.07 2.00 -16.63
N GLU A 323 9.99 3.22 -17.13
CA GLU A 323 8.75 3.80 -17.67
C GLU A 323 8.12 2.89 -18.73
N GLN A 324 8.93 2.30 -19.62
CA GLN A 324 8.45 1.36 -20.62
C GLN A 324 7.78 0.13 -19.98
N THR A 325 8.33 -0.38 -18.88
CA THR A 325 7.71 -1.50 -18.12
C THR A 325 6.39 -1.06 -17.50
N VAL A 326 6.32 0.16 -16.96
CA VAL A 326 5.09 0.72 -16.40
C VAL A 326 4.00 0.82 -17.46
N ARG A 327 4.30 1.39 -18.62
CA ARG A 327 3.36 1.49 -19.75
C ARG A 327 2.91 0.12 -20.25
N THR A 328 3.81 -0.87 -20.25
CA THR A 328 3.47 -2.27 -20.57
C THR A 328 2.49 -2.85 -19.54
N LEU A 329 2.72 -2.64 -18.24
CA LEU A 329 1.80 -3.09 -17.19
C LEU A 329 0.42 -2.45 -17.33
N LEU A 330 0.34 -1.14 -17.57
CA LEU A 330 -0.94 -0.44 -17.81
C LEU A 330 -1.67 -1.02 -19.03
N LYS A 331 -0.94 -1.32 -20.11
CA LYS A 331 -1.52 -1.93 -21.32
C LYS A 331 -2.06 -3.34 -21.02
N ILE A 332 -1.35 -4.16 -20.24
CA ILE A 332 -1.83 -5.50 -19.86
C ILE A 332 -3.14 -5.39 -19.06
N HIS A 333 -3.22 -4.43 -18.10
CA HIS A 333 -4.48 -4.17 -17.39
C HIS A 333 -5.62 -3.83 -18.35
N ALA A 334 -5.39 -2.93 -19.31
CA ALA A 334 -6.40 -2.54 -20.28
C ALA A 334 -6.87 -3.74 -21.13
N ASP A 335 -5.92 -4.52 -21.67
CA ASP A 335 -6.21 -5.69 -22.52
C ASP A 335 -7.02 -6.77 -21.77
N ILE A 336 -6.73 -6.96 -20.46
CA ILE A 336 -7.48 -7.91 -19.63
C ILE A 336 -8.87 -7.38 -19.24
N CYS A 337 -8.97 -6.11 -18.90
CA CYS A 337 -10.24 -5.49 -18.49
C CYS A 337 -11.23 -5.35 -19.65
N ALA A 338 -10.72 -5.11 -20.87
CA ALA A 338 -11.56 -5.05 -22.08
C ALA A 338 -12.23 -6.39 -22.42
N GLY A 339 -11.67 -7.50 -21.93
CA GLY A 339 -12.16 -8.83 -22.28
C GLY A 339 -11.69 -9.29 -23.67
N PRO A 340 -12.15 -10.47 -24.11
CA PRO A 340 -11.87 -10.97 -25.45
C PRO A 340 -12.62 -10.18 -26.52
#